data_28ec6066561d310a807b2a131ecb5740
#
_entry.id   28ec6066561d310a807b2a131ecb5740
#
_cell.length_a   1.000
_cell.length_b   1.000
_cell.length_c   1.000
_cell.angle_alpha   90.00
_cell.angle_beta   90.00
_cell.angle_gamma   90.00
#
_symmetry.space_group_name_H-M   'P 1'
#
loop_
_entity.id
_entity.type
_entity.pdbx_description
1 polymer ?
#
loop_
_entity_poly.entity_id
_entity_poly.type
_entity_poly.pdbx_seq_one_letter_code
_entity_poly.pdbx_strand_id
1 'polypeptide(L)'
;MSDMDLTPRTTETGGDAPARKKRNWLPIVVLALVVVAGGVIVTKFLNDSVDYYCNVDEIGVRDGCEQDRRVRIQGIVDADSVAQNGSDTLFVISFNGASLPVHYQGEPGGIFKECIPVVVHGVIEDGELQGDRVEVKHSDEYVAEN
;
A
#
# COMPACT_ATOMS: atom_id res chain seq x y z
N MET A 1 -56.12 -78.67 -11.84
CA MET A 1 -55.00 -78.25 -12.72
C MET A 1 -54.89 -76.77 -12.60
N SER A 2 -53.89 -76.28 -11.92
CA SER A 2 -53.66 -74.86 -11.63
C SER A 2 -52.93 -74.22 -12.82
N ASP A 3 -53.63 -73.36 -13.57
CA ASP A 3 -53.00 -72.54 -14.59
C ASP A 3 -52.12 -71.49 -13.90
N MET A 4 -50.82 -71.69 -13.99
CA MET A 4 -49.87 -70.78 -13.59
C MET A 4 -49.73 -69.73 -14.76
N ASP A 5 -50.35 -68.59 -14.58
CA ASP A 5 -50.21 -67.45 -15.48
C ASP A 5 -48.82 -66.79 -15.29
N LEU A 6 -47.91 -67.15 -16.20
CA LEU A 6 -46.57 -66.63 -16.25
C LEU A 6 -46.52 -65.47 -17.24
N THR A 7 -47.37 -64.45 -17.07
CA THR A 7 -47.24 -63.25 -17.80
C THR A 7 -46.13 -62.40 -17.15
N PRO A 8 -45.06 -62.11 -17.86
CA PRO A 8 -44.02 -61.20 -17.34
C PRO A 8 -44.62 -59.81 -17.21
N ARG A 9 -44.67 -59.32 -15.97
CA ARG A 9 -45.05 -57.97 -15.65
C ARG A 9 -43.94 -57.06 -16.17
N THR A 10 -44.11 -56.45 -17.31
CA THR A 10 -43.27 -55.37 -17.74
C THR A 10 -43.49 -54.21 -16.80
N THR A 11 -42.55 -54.05 -15.86
CA THR A 11 -42.37 -52.79 -15.16
C THR A 11 -41.96 -51.78 -16.17
N GLU A 12 -42.89 -50.96 -16.63
CA GLU A 12 -42.55 -49.72 -17.30
C GLU A 12 -41.80 -48.88 -16.32
N THR A 13 -40.48 -48.97 -16.40
CA THR A 13 -39.61 -48.00 -15.79
C THR A 13 -39.83 -46.72 -16.58
N GLY A 14 -40.76 -45.89 -16.13
CA GLY A 14 -40.85 -44.53 -16.56
C GLY A 14 -39.50 -43.90 -16.36
N GLY A 15 -38.72 -43.81 -17.43
CA GLY A 15 -37.48 -43.08 -17.41
C GLY A 15 -37.82 -41.62 -17.21
N ASP A 16 -37.80 -41.18 -15.95
CA ASP A 16 -37.66 -39.78 -15.62
C ASP A 16 -36.33 -39.33 -16.24
N ALA A 17 -36.43 -38.73 -17.40
CA ALA A 17 -35.30 -38.04 -18.01
C ALA A 17 -34.80 -37.04 -16.96
N PRO A 18 -33.50 -37.08 -16.57
CA PRO A 18 -32.99 -36.17 -15.58
C PRO A 18 -33.29 -34.75 -16.05
N ALA A 19 -34.15 -34.08 -15.30
CA ALA A 19 -34.43 -32.67 -15.54
C ALA A 19 -33.07 -31.95 -15.60
N ARG A 20 -32.71 -31.41 -16.77
CA ARG A 20 -31.51 -30.62 -16.92
C ARG A 20 -31.60 -29.50 -15.92
N LYS A 21 -30.92 -29.66 -14.77
CA LYS A 21 -30.78 -28.67 -13.75
C LYS A 21 -30.20 -27.43 -14.40
N LYS A 22 -31.02 -26.41 -14.61
CA LYS A 22 -30.56 -25.12 -15.13
C LYS A 22 -29.41 -24.71 -14.23
N ARG A 23 -28.20 -24.73 -14.78
CA ARG A 23 -26.98 -24.35 -14.06
C ARG A 23 -27.13 -22.87 -13.70
N ASN A 24 -27.48 -22.60 -12.48
CA ASN A 24 -27.59 -21.25 -11.97
C ASN A 24 -26.19 -20.63 -12.01
N TRP A 25 -25.93 -19.81 -12.98
CA TRP A 25 -24.65 -19.08 -13.12
C TRP A 25 -24.52 -17.97 -12.07
N LEU A 26 -25.63 -17.59 -11.46
CA LEU A 26 -25.67 -16.54 -10.44
C LEU A 26 -24.62 -16.74 -9.33
N PRO A 27 -24.52 -17.89 -8.66
CA PRO A 27 -23.50 -18.07 -7.60
C PRO A 27 -22.07 -18.01 -8.14
N ILE A 28 -21.85 -18.45 -9.37
CA ILE A 28 -20.51 -18.39 -10.01
C ILE A 28 -20.13 -16.93 -10.28
N VAL A 29 -21.07 -16.13 -10.78
CA VAL A 29 -20.84 -14.69 -11.04
C VAL A 29 -20.59 -13.94 -9.71
N VAL A 30 -21.36 -14.23 -8.67
CA VAL A 30 -21.16 -13.63 -7.35
C VAL A 30 -19.79 -14.00 -6.79
N LEU A 31 -19.40 -15.26 -6.88
CA LEU A 31 -18.08 -15.72 -6.43
C LEU A 31 -16.96 -15.04 -7.20
N ALA A 32 -17.07 -14.93 -8.52
CA ALA A 32 -16.08 -14.23 -9.34
C ALA A 32 -15.96 -12.74 -8.96
N LEU A 33 -17.08 -12.06 -8.70
CA LEU A 33 -17.10 -10.67 -8.24
C LEU A 33 -16.39 -10.50 -6.88
N VAL A 34 -16.63 -11.40 -5.95
CA VAL A 34 -15.98 -11.38 -4.61
C VAL A 34 -14.48 -11.59 -4.75
N VAL A 35 -14.04 -12.53 -5.59
CA VAL A 35 -12.61 -12.79 -5.83
C VAL A 35 -11.93 -11.59 -6.46
N VAL A 36 -12.55 -10.96 -7.46
CA VAL A 36 -12.01 -9.75 -8.11
C VAL A 36 -11.94 -8.58 -7.13
N ALA A 37 -13.00 -8.34 -6.36
CA ALA A 37 -13.03 -7.28 -5.35
C ALA A 37 -11.96 -7.51 -4.28
N GLY A 38 -11.83 -8.73 -3.77
CA GLY A 38 -10.79 -9.12 -2.83
C GLY A 38 -9.38 -8.93 -3.39
N GLY A 39 -9.15 -9.32 -4.62
CA GLY A 39 -7.89 -9.12 -5.32
C GLY A 39 -7.51 -7.64 -5.47
N VAL A 40 -8.45 -6.79 -5.82
CA VAL A 40 -8.23 -5.34 -5.92
C VAL A 40 -7.90 -4.72 -4.56
N ILE A 41 -8.60 -5.13 -3.51
CA ILE A 41 -8.34 -4.62 -2.14
C ILE A 41 -6.93 -5.05 -1.69
N VAL A 42 -6.57 -6.32 -1.88
CA VAL A 42 -5.26 -6.84 -1.49
C VAL A 42 -4.13 -6.14 -2.26
N THR A 43 -4.26 -5.96 -3.57
CA THR A 43 -3.24 -5.28 -4.38
C THR A 43 -3.08 -3.82 -4.00
N LYS A 44 -4.16 -3.10 -3.73
CA LYS A 44 -4.09 -1.73 -3.22
C LYS A 44 -3.42 -1.67 -1.85
N PHE A 45 -3.85 -2.53 -0.93
CA PHE A 45 -3.27 -2.57 0.42
C PHE A 45 -1.77 -2.89 0.41
N LEU A 46 -1.32 -3.83 -0.43
CA LEU A 46 0.09 -4.16 -0.57
C LEU A 46 0.90 -3.00 -1.17
N ASN A 47 0.36 -2.31 -2.17
CA ASN A 47 1.02 -1.15 -2.76
C ASN A 47 1.14 0.03 -1.77
N ASP A 48 0.12 0.23 -0.94
CA ASP A 48 0.13 1.31 0.07
C ASP A 48 0.98 0.94 1.30
N SER A 49 1.27 -0.35 1.51
CA SER A 49 2.04 -0.83 2.66
C SER A 49 3.55 -0.85 2.43
N VAL A 50 4.01 -0.73 1.19
CA VAL A 50 5.43 -0.69 0.86
C VAL A 50 5.90 0.76 0.79
N ASP A 51 6.55 1.22 1.85
CA ASP A 51 7.25 2.50 1.84
C ASP A 51 8.58 2.35 1.09
N TYR A 52 8.69 2.97 -0.07
CA TYR A 52 9.93 3.00 -0.82
C TYR A 52 10.92 3.96 -0.17
N TYR A 53 12.15 3.50 0.01
CA TYR A 53 13.24 4.31 0.52
C TYR A 53 13.91 5.06 -0.62
N CYS A 54 13.88 6.38 -0.56
CA CYS A 54 14.40 7.27 -1.59
C CYS A 54 15.29 8.36 -1.00
N ASN A 55 16.26 8.82 -1.76
CA ASN A 55 16.92 10.10 -1.48
C ASN A 55 16.18 11.24 -2.18
N VAL A 56 16.38 12.46 -1.76
CA VAL A 56 15.72 13.62 -2.36
C VAL A 56 15.99 13.74 -3.86
N ASP A 57 17.19 13.42 -4.31
CA ASP A 57 17.60 13.46 -5.72
C ASP A 57 17.04 12.31 -6.58
N GLU A 58 16.47 11.28 -5.96
CA GLU A 58 15.87 10.13 -6.65
C GLU A 58 14.37 10.31 -6.95
N ILE A 59 13.76 11.38 -6.45
CA ILE A 59 12.33 11.65 -6.63
C ILE A 59 12.02 11.89 -8.10
N GLY A 60 11.06 11.11 -8.64
CA GLY A 60 10.66 11.18 -10.05
C GLY A 60 11.66 10.54 -11.03
N VAL A 61 12.77 9.99 -10.54
CA VAL A 61 13.80 9.34 -11.36
C VAL A 61 13.85 7.84 -11.11
N ARG A 62 13.76 7.43 -9.85
CA ARG A 62 13.79 6.03 -9.45
C ARG A 62 12.37 5.46 -9.35
N ASP A 63 12.21 4.22 -9.82
CA ASP A 63 10.95 3.50 -9.67
C ASP A 63 10.56 3.36 -8.19
N GLY A 64 9.34 3.71 -7.85
CA GLY A 64 8.83 3.71 -6.49
C GLY A 64 9.00 5.05 -5.75
N CYS A 65 9.80 5.98 -6.26
CA CYS A 65 10.01 7.34 -5.74
C CYS A 65 9.17 8.38 -6.49
N GLU A 66 7.93 8.05 -6.79
CA GLU A 66 6.99 8.87 -7.57
C GLU A 66 6.07 9.68 -6.64
N GLN A 67 5.44 10.71 -7.22
CA GLN A 67 4.38 11.44 -6.52
C GLN A 67 3.17 10.52 -6.25
N ASP A 68 2.34 10.92 -5.31
CA ASP A 68 1.12 10.22 -4.89
C ASP A 68 1.35 8.81 -4.31
N ARG A 69 2.58 8.46 -3.96
CA ARG A 69 2.94 7.21 -3.27
C ARG A 69 3.55 7.49 -1.91
N ARG A 70 3.33 6.56 -1.01
CA ARG A 70 3.97 6.61 0.30
C ARG A 70 5.45 6.26 0.17
N VAL A 71 6.30 7.17 0.67
CA VAL A 71 7.76 7.07 0.55
C VAL A 71 8.45 7.43 1.85
N ARG A 72 9.67 6.94 2.01
CA ARG A 72 10.62 7.35 3.04
C ARG A 72 11.74 8.12 2.36
N ILE A 73 11.81 9.41 2.62
CA ILE A 73 12.80 10.26 1.94
C ILE A 73 13.90 10.66 2.89
N GLN A 74 15.12 10.34 2.52
CA GLN A 74 16.32 10.75 3.23
C GLN A 74 16.85 12.06 2.66
N GLY A 75 17.19 12.97 3.56
CA GLY A 75 17.85 14.21 3.25
C GLY A 75 18.44 14.85 4.49
N ILE A 76 19.13 15.96 4.31
CA ILE A 76 19.65 16.78 5.40
C ILE A 76 18.77 18.01 5.52
N VAL A 77 18.38 18.36 6.73
CA VAL A 77 17.57 19.54 7.00
C VAL A 77 18.41 20.78 6.70
N ASP A 78 17.92 21.63 5.79
CA ASP A 78 18.61 22.86 5.42
C ASP A 78 18.63 23.86 6.56
N ALA A 79 19.75 24.58 6.71
CA ALA A 79 19.88 25.65 7.68
C ALA A 79 18.85 26.76 7.39
N ASP A 80 18.30 27.35 8.43
CA ASP A 80 17.30 28.43 8.39
C ASP A 80 16.01 28.10 7.63
N SER A 81 15.75 26.81 7.37
CA SER A 81 14.54 26.35 6.68
C SER A 81 13.38 25.98 7.59
N VAL A 82 13.64 25.73 8.86
CA VAL A 82 12.63 25.29 9.83
C VAL A 82 11.73 26.46 10.25
N ALA A 83 10.44 26.33 10.02
CA ALA A 83 9.42 27.29 10.40
C ALA A 83 8.21 26.60 11.02
N GLN A 84 7.58 27.27 11.97
CA GLN A 84 6.32 26.82 12.57
C GLN A 84 5.14 27.47 11.83
N ASN A 85 4.15 26.67 11.49
CA ASN A 85 2.88 27.13 10.91
C ASN A 85 1.71 26.56 11.72
N GLY A 86 1.31 27.28 12.75
CA GLY A 86 0.30 26.79 13.71
C GLY A 86 0.85 25.60 14.53
N SER A 87 0.21 24.44 14.38
CA SER A 87 0.65 23.18 15.00
C SER A 87 1.64 22.39 14.15
N ASP A 88 1.86 22.82 12.90
CA ASP A 88 2.66 22.08 11.93
C ASP A 88 4.04 22.71 11.77
N THR A 89 4.99 21.89 11.36
CA THR A 89 6.38 22.31 11.11
C THR A 89 6.71 22.21 9.63
N LEU A 90 7.21 23.31 9.07
CA LEU A 90 7.69 23.39 7.70
C LEU A 90 9.22 23.40 7.70
N PHE A 91 9.84 22.63 6.84
CA PHE A 91 11.29 22.64 6.64
C PHE A 91 11.64 22.11 5.24
N VAL A 92 12.88 22.28 4.87
CA VAL A 92 13.40 21.78 3.59
C VAL A 92 14.47 20.74 3.87
N ILE A 93 14.41 19.63 3.16
CA ILE A 93 15.47 18.63 3.14
C ILE A 93 16.17 18.64 1.80
N SER A 94 17.48 18.46 1.79
CA SER A 94 18.27 18.40 0.56
C SER A 94 19.24 17.22 0.57
N PHE A 95 19.56 16.75 -0.64
CA PHE A 95 20.52 15.67 -0.87
C PHE A 95 21.06 15.79 -2.30
N ASN A 96 22.38 15.73 -2.46
CA ASN A 96 23.06 15.83 -3.76
C ASN A 96 22.63 17.01 -4.64
N GLY A 97 22.35 18.17 -4.04
CA GLY A 97 21.95 19.37 -4.75
C GLY A 97 20.46 19.45 -5.11
N ALA A 98 19.68 18.43 -4.81
CA ALA A 98 18.21 18.46 -4.89
C ALA A 98 17.61 18.84 -3.55
N SER A 99 16.52 19.59 -3.55
CA SER A 99 15.80 20.03 -2.36
C SER A 99 14.32 19.66 -2.44
N LEU A 100 13.73 19.35 -1.31
CA LEU A 100 12.31 19.03 -1.19
C LEU A 100 11.72 19.74 0.02
N PRO A 101 10.70 20.59 -0.15
CA PRO A 101 9.96 21.14 0.96
C PRO A 101 9.13 20.06 1.66
N VAL A 102 9.11 20.11 2.99
CA VAL A 102 8.37 19.16 3.84
C VAL A 102 7.37 19.93 4.69
N HIS A 103 6.14 19.48 4.66
CA HIS A 103 5.09 19.88 5.58
C HIS A 103 4.84 18.73 6.57
N TYR A 104 5.34 18.88 7.78
CA TYR A 104 5.19 17.89 8.83
C TYR A 104 4.02 18.25 9.75
N GLN A 105 3.10 17.31 9.93
CA GLN A 105 1.94 17.48 10.81
C GLN A 105 2.37 17.30 12.28
N GLY A 106 2.55 18.39 12.98
CA GLY A 106 2.96 18.42 14.37
C GLY A 106 4.39 18.93 14.57
N GLU A 107 4.96 18.65 15.75
CA GLU A 107 6.33 18.99 16.08
C GLU A 107 7.22 17.73 16.01
N PRO A 108 8.33 17.78 15.25
CA PRO A 108 9.33 16.72 15.31
C PRO A 108 9.91 16.59 16.71
N GLY A 109 10.34 15.37 17.09
CA GLY A 109 10.89 15.11 18.42
C GLY A 109 12.10 15.98 18.79
N GLY A 110 12.45 16.03 20.08
CA GLY A 110 13.42 16.97 20.64
C GLY A 110 14.87 16.87 20.14
N ILE A 111 15.20 15.84 19.36
CA ILE A 111 16.52 15.71 18.70
C ILE A 111 16.52 16.26 17.27
N PHE A 112 15.36 16.67 16.74
CA PHE A 112 15.25 17.31 15.44
C PHE A 112 15.85 18.71 15.47
N LYS A 113 16.73 19.00 14.55
CA LYS A 113 17.34 20.31 14.33
C LYS A 113 17.84 20.47 12.90
N GLU A 114 18.27 21.65 12.57
CA GLU A 114 18.87 21.93 11.27
C GLU A 114 20.23 21.26 11.10
N CYS A 115 20.63 21.05 9.84
CA CYS A 115 21.90 20.45 9.44
C CYS A 115 22.13 19.01 9.91
N ILE A 116 21.08 18.27 10.17
CA ILE A 116 21.17 16.84 10.51
C ILE A 116 20.48 15.97 9.47
N PRO A 117 20.95 14.73 9.25
CA PRO A 117 20.29 13.79 8.37
C PRO A 117 19.01 13.25 9.02
N VAL A 118 17.94 13.28 8.24
CA VAL A 118 16.62 12.79 8.65
C VAL A 118 16.03 11.88 7.58
N VAL A 119 15.11 11.02 7.99
CA VAL A 119 14.23 10.27 7.11
C VAL A 119 12.80 10.69 7.40
N VAL A 120 12.12 11.22 6.41
CA VAL A 120 10.73 11.67 6.50
C VAL A 120 9.84 10.66 5.79
N HIS A 121 8.81 10.19 6.49
CA HIS A 121 7.80 9.32 5.93
C HIS A 121 6.59 10.15 5.53
N GLY A 122 6.06 9.92 4.36
CA GLY A 122 4.88 10.62 3.90
C GLY A 122 4.58 10.39 2.42
N VAL A 123 3.76 11.25 1.87
CA VAL A 123 3.35 11.25 0.47
C VAL A 123 3.75 12.57 -0.18
N ILE A 124 4.30 12.51 -1.39
CA ILE A 124 4.62 13.71 -2.14
C ILE A 124 3.39 14.16 -2.90
N GLU A 125 2.90 15.35 -2.59
CA GLU A 125 1.77 15.99 -3.26
C GLU A 125 2.19 17.38 -3.73
N ASP A 126 1.96 17.70 -5.00
CA ASP A 126 2.27 19.00 -5.61
C ASP A 126 3.71 19.49 -5.36
N GLY A 127 4.68 18.57 -5.35
CA GLY A 127 6.09 18.90 -5.13
C GLY A 127 6.49 19.16 -3.68
N GLU A 128 5.60 18.91 -2.73
CA GLU A 128 5.82 19.01 -1.28
C GLU A 128 5.59 17.66 -0.61
N LEU A 129 6.45 17.29 0.33
CA LEU A 129 6.29 16.07 1.10
C LEU A 129 5.36 16.32 2.29
N GLN A 130 4.18 15.68 2.27
CA GLN A 130 3.28 15.64 3.41
C GLN A 130 3.76 14.57 4.39
N GLY A 131 4.57 14.98 5.36
CA GLY A 131 5.21 14.10 6.33
C GLY A 131 4.33 13.82 7.54
N ASP A 132 4.28 12.56 7.94
CA ASP A 132 3.59 12.10 9.16
C ASP A 132 4.55 11.52 10.21
N ARG A 133 5.79 11.25 9.83
CA ARG A 133 6.83 10.77 10.72
C ARG A 133 8.21 11.29 10.28
N VAL A 134 9.00 11.73 11.24
CA VAL A 134 10.39 12.11 11.04
C VAL A 134 11.28 11.25 11.93
N GLU A 135 12.26 10.61 11.35
CA GLU A 135 13.29 9.84 12.05
C GLU A 135 14.63 10.55 11.88
N VAL A 136 15.28 10.88 12.99
CA VAL A 136 16.63 11.44 12.95
C VAL A 136 17.63 10.30 12.85
N LYS A 137 18.46 10.31 11.83
CA LYS A 137 19.57 9.36 11.74
C LYS A 137 20.67 9.73 12.72
N HIS A 138 20.98 8.82 13.63
CA HIS A 138 22.21 8.90 14.38
C HIS A 138 23.37 8.53 13.47
N SER A 139 24.32 9.42 13.29
CA SER A 139 25.60 9.06 12.73
C SER A 139 26.35 8.20 13.76
N ASP A 140 26.56 6.94 13.46
CA ASP A 140 27.41 6.02 14.26
C ASP A 140 28.91 6.36 14.12
N GLU A 141 29.24 7.62 13.90
CA GLU A 141 30.60 8.07 13.88
C GLU A 141 31.02 8.38 15.33
N TYR A 142 31.29 7.33 16.09
CA TYR A 142 32.07 7.43 17.32
C TYR A 142 33.49 7.80 16.92
N VAL A 143 33.80 9.09 16.89
CA VAL A 143 35.16 9.55 16.95
C VAL A 143 35.59 9.34 18.38
N ALA A 144 36.35 8.27 18.64
CA ALA A 144 37.06 8.13 19.89
C ALA A 144 38.10 9.23 19.93
N GLU A 145 37.85 10.31 20.68
CA GLU A 145 38.87 11.25 21.06
C GLU A 145 39.84 10.57 22.04
N ASN A 146 41.08 10.39 21.59
CA ASN A 146 42.23 10.10 22.44
C ASN A 146 42.70 11.39 23.14
#